data_4a01e779b7d67f66081670a22ffb781c
#
_entry.id   4a01e779b7d67f66081670a22ffb781c
#
_cell.length_a   1.000
_cell.length_b   1.000
_cell.length_c   1.000
_cell.angle_alpha   90.00
_cell.angle_beta   90.00
_cell.angle_gamma   90.00
#
_symmetry.space_group_name_H-M   'P 1'
#
loop_
_entity.id
_entity.type
_entity.pdbx_description
1 polymer ?
#
loop_
_entity_poly.entity_id
_entity_poly.type
_entity_poly.pdbx_seq_one_letter_code
_entity_poly.pdbx_strand_id
1 'polypeptide(L)'
;MTFKLRFSWVLAALFFITLQAVAQQQMLLGYCPDELTAEAEPVMLDKHNNTLFKAAIVLPEARMKLLKGAKITKFRLATDEGTRQIGVMLRHELTGNTIPDTYASLQGEQTRGWKELTLSTPYTVTGEQLVILCEGLLPAGKGLMTDGTPHPNGCWVTTNGVEWTNGADMGYKSLCMKAVVETNGQTSLEDVALNALTVEQKQVKKGNKAHLSFSIGNFTSQTVQAPTVRYCLATQSTDSAMKAHTEGEIAPEGVAEFKLEMNTEACREGKNEVMVWIDSDNGLTANDTLRATLACYADSFKRKTLIEMFSTLPCGKCPAAHRWVSKMVAQRTDYVWLVHHIGYKSDELTVNDSYELESPLTATATPRMAYDRRVLPCSLNDRTPIINTYNLFDSQPYFEFCVKQPAFVKIDIEPTYNEATRELQLAVRGERTTFGAEVYPDARLTVQLAEDSVETVRAQSGSGEHVQNHVYRQSLTPILGDDIQWANNRFSRSFTLTVPDAWNPKFLSVVAMVNRPVGNDSREIEILNVNNAPVMQTQSGIADNTAADEHVISRTYYNLQGIQMAQPTKGIYLEKIRTTKGETTIKRMR
;
A
#
# COMPACT_ATOMS: atom_id res chain seq x y z
N MET A 1 -68.41 19.74 -75.63
CA MET A 1 -67.02 19.92 -75.17
C MET A 1 -67.12 20.10 -73.64
N THR A 2 -66.93 19.03 -72.89
CA THR A 2 -67.03 18.97 -71.44
C THR A 2 -65.72 18.49 -70.82
N PHE A 3 -65.08 19.43 -70.18
CA PHE A 3 -63.82 19.14 -69.41
C PHE A 3 -64.18 18.55 -68.04
N LYS A 4 -63.76 17.33 -67.76
CA LYS A 4 -63.84 16.71 -66.41
C LYS A 4 -62.61 17.06 -65.64
N LEU A 5 -62.76 17.87 -64.56
CA LEU A 5 -61.70 18.04 -63.53
C LEU A 5 -61.65 16.80 -62.64
N ARG A 6 -60.51 16.15 -62.57
CA ARG A 6 -60.25 15.12 -61.56
C ARG A 6 -59.61 15.75 -60.33
N PHE A 7 -60.34 15.71 -59.18
CA PHE A 7 -59.82 16.07 -57.87
C PHE A 7 -59.04 14.89 -57.34
N SER A 8 -57.68 15.03 -57.21
CA SER A 8 -56.85 14.10 -56.48
C SER A 8 -56.81 14.50 -55.00
N TRP A 9 -57.33 13.64 -54.13
CA TRP A 9 -57.23 13.77 -52.69
C TRP A 9 -55.81 13.28 -52.30
N VAL A 10 -54.94 14.22 -51.83
CA VAL A 10 -53.68 13.90 -51.16
C VAL A 10 -53.99 13.76 -49.68
N LEU A 11 -54.01 12.51 -49.19
CA LEU A 11 -54.10 12.24 -47.76
C LEU A 11 -52.76 12.61 -47.14
N ALA A 12 -52.68 13.75 -46.44
CA ALA A 12 -51.57 14.08 -45.56
C ALA A 12 -51.71 13.28 -44.28
N ALA A 13 -50.99 12.18 -44.17
CA ALA A 13 -50.82 11.45 -42.90
C ALA A 13 -49.91 12.29 -41.98
N LEU A 14 -50.52 13.04 -41.06
CA LEU A 14 -49.81 13.63 -39.93
C LEU A 14 -49.34 12.49 -39.01
N PHE A 15 -48.06 12.16 -39.07
CA PHE A 15 -47.42 11.40 -38.03
C PHE A 15 -47.32 12.28 -36.78
N PHE A 16 -48.23 12.10 -35.84
CA PHE A 16 -48.05 12.56 -34.49
C PHE A 16 -46.96 11.69 -33.84
N ILE A 17 -45.71 12.14 -33.87
CA ILE A 17 -44.69 11.65 -32.96
C ILE A 17 -45.06 12.21 -31.58
N THR A 18 -45.80 11.45 -30.81
CA THR A 18 -45.93 11.70 -29.35
C THR A 18 -44.54 11.44 -28.78
N LEU A 19 -43.75 12.50 -28.60
CA LEU A 19 -42.68 12.47 -27.62
C LEU A 19 -43.38 12.24 -26.25
N GLN A 20 -43.42 11.00 -25.81
CA GLN A 20 -43.64 10.75 -24.41
C GLN A 20 -42.41 11.33 -23.70
N ALA A 21 -42.57 12.51 -23.12
CA ALA A 21 -41.67 12.97 -22.09
C ALA A 21 -41.76 11.92 -20.98
N VAL A 22 -40.82 11.00 -20.96
CA VAL A 22 -40.61 10.14 -19.79
C VAL A 22 -40.36 11.13 -18.65
N ALA A 23 -41.33 11.26 -17.75
CA ALA A 23 -41.18 12.08 -16.56
C ALA A 23 -39.90 11.57 -15.88
N GLN A 24 -38.89 12.42 -15.80
CA GLN A 24 -37.62 12.11 -15.20
C GLN A 24 -37.90 11.80 -13.72
N GLN A 25 -37.80 10.52 -13.36
CA GLN A 25 -38.14 10.08 -12.01
C GLN A 25 -37.02 10.55 -11.08
N GLN A 26 -37.37 11.30 -10.06
CA GLN A 26 -36.47 11.78 -9.04
C GLN A 26 -36.43 10.80 -7.86
N MET A 27 -35.26 10.56 -7.34
CA MET A 27 -34.99 9.72 -6.16
C MET A 27 -34.20 10.54 -5.14
N LEU A 28 -34.49 10.37 -3.85
CA LEU A 28 -33.71 10.91 -2.75
C LEU A 28 -32.73 9.84 -2.26
N LEU A 29 -31.45 10.16 -2.26
CA LEU A 29 -30.37 9.23 -1.92
C LEU A 29 -29.62 9.69 -0.67
N GLY A 30 -29.77 8.97 0.42
CA GLY A 30 -29.19 9.24 1.75
C GLY A 30 -29.72 8.23 2.77
N TYR A 31 -29.42 8.41 4.05
CA TYR A 31 -29.69 7.41 5.10
C TYR A 31 -30.70 7.87 6.16
N CYS A 32 -31.08 9.13 6.15
CA CYS A 32 -32.07 9.70 7.08
C CYS A 32 -33.51 9.64 6.51
N PRO A 33 -34.54 9.80 7.32
CA PRO A 33 -35.93 9.98 6.82
C PRO A 33 -36.06 11.14 5.84
N ASP A 34 -37.09 11.11 4.99
CA ASP A 34 -37.35 12.19 4.00
C ASP A 34 -37.84 13.48 4.66
N GLU A 35 -38.50 13.36 5.79
CA GLU A 35 -38.93 14.45 6.65
C GLU A 35 -38.34 14.33 8.05
N LEU A 36 -38.05 15.47 8.69
CA LEU A 36 -37.52 15.47 10.05
C LEU A 36 -38.56 14.96 11.05
N THR A 37 -38.18 14.01 11.87
CA THR A 37 -39.00 13.53 12.98
C THR A 37 -38.87 14.44 14.21
N ALA A 38 -39.68 14.21 15.23
CA ALA A 38 -39.57 14.90 16.50
C ALA A 38 -38.26 14.56 17.25
N GLU A 39 -37.60 13.44 16.87
CA GLU A 39 -36.37 12.95 17.47
C GLU A 39 -35.09 13.45 16.76
N ALA A 40 -35.25 14.32 15.73
CA ALA A 40 -34.12 14.90 15.03
C ALA A 40 -33.27 15.80 15.95
N GLU A 41 -31.99 15.57 16.01
CA GLU A 41 -31.05 16.28 16.87
C GLU A 41 -29.80 16.77 16.09
N PRO A 42 -29.15 17.87 16.52
CA PRO A 42 -27.97 18.36 15.83
C PRO A 42 -26.72 17.57 16.23
N VAL A 43 -25.81 17.36 15.27
CA VAL A 43 -24.41 16.94 15.56
C VAL A 43 -23.69 18.13 16.20
N MET A 44 -23.23 17.98 17.43
CA MET A 44 -22.51 19.02 18.17
C MET A 44 -21.03 18.61 18.31
N LEU A 45 -20.15 19.22 17.50
CA LEU A 45 -18.70 18.96 17.57
C LEU A 45 -18.02 19.76 18.69
N ASP A 46 -18.50 20.97 18.98
CA ASP A 46 -18.09 21.78 20.13
C ASP A 46 -19.30 22.48 20.75
N LYS A 47 -19.50 22.33 22.05
CA LYS A 47 -20.63 22.93 22.78
C LYS A 47 -20.39 24.38 23.16
N HIS A 48 -19.13 24.84 23.12
CA HIS A 48 -18.74 26.13 23.69
C HIS A 48 -18.18 27.13 22.68
N ASN A 49 -17.65 26.66 21.56
CA ASN A 49 -17.00 27.49 20.55
C ASN A 49 -17.60 27.29 19.17
N ASN A 50 -17.51 28.34 18.35
CA ASN A 50 -17.78 28.22 16.93
C ASN A 50 -16.68 27.35 16.29
N THR A 51 -17.08 26.34 15.54
CA THR A 51 -16.16 25.34 15.00
C THR A 51 -16.32 25.20 13.50
N LEU A 52 -15.19 25.26 12.76
CA LEU A 52 -15.15 24.75 11.41
C LEU A 52 -15.33 23.24 11.46
N PHE A 53 -16.25 22.73 10.68
CA PHE A 53 -16.54 21.31 10.63
C PHE A 53 -16.58 20.82 9.20
N LYS A 54 -16.39 19.53 9.06
CA LYS A 54 -16.81 18.79 7.86
C LYS A 54 -17.60 17.57 8.32
N ALA A 55 -18.70 17.32 7.64
CA ALA A 55 -19.53 16.15 7.86
C ALA A 55 -19.86 15.51 6.52
N ALA A 56 -20.00 14.20 6.48
CA ALA A 56 -20.21 13.49 5.24
C ALA A 56 -21.06 12.23 5.42
N ILE A 57 -21.72 11.85 4.32
CA ILE A 57 -22.26 10.49 4.13
C ILE A 57 -21.52 9.82 3.00
N VAL A 58 -21.37 8.50 3.08
CA VAL A 58 -20.72 7.69 2.06
C VAL A 58 -21.75 6.84 1.34
N LEU A 59 -21.82 6.97 0.02
CA LEU A 59 -22.68 6.17 -0.84
C LEU A 59 -21.81 5.08 -1.49
N PRO A 60 -21.93 3.81 -1.09
CA PRO A 60 -21.01 2.77 -1.52
C PRO A 60 -21.08 2.49 -3.01
N GLU A 61 -19.95 2.06 -3.59
CA GLU A 61 -19.81 1.76 -5.01
C GLU A 61 -20.87 0.78 -5.50
N ALA A 62 -21.21 -0.25 -4.72
CA ALA A 62 -22.23 -1.22 -5.07
C ALA A 62 -23.58 -0.55 -5.38
N ARG A 63 -23.99 0.44 -4.57
CA ARG A 63 -25.22 1.21 -4.76
C ARG A 63 -25.12 2.19 -5.93
N MET A 64 -23.95 2.82 -6.09
CA MET A 64 -23.71 3.78 -7.18
C MET A 64 -23.66 3.12 -8.57
N LYS A 65 -23.23 1.86 -8.67
CA LYS A 65 -23.25 1.10 -9.93
C LYS A 65 -24.66 0.98 -10.52
N LEU A 66 -25.68 0.82 -9.67
CA LEU A 66 -27.09 0.78 -10.10
C LEU A 66 -27.59 2.12 -10.69
N LEU A 67 -26.94 3.21 -10.32
CA LEU A 67 -27.28 4.57 -10.77
C LEU A 67 -26.33 5.10 -11.85
N LYS A 68 -25.47 4.28 -12.41
CA LYS A 68 -24.53 4.74 -13.46
C LYS A 68 -25.25 5.41 -14.62
N GLY A 69 -24.85 6.64 -14.94
CA GLY A 69 -25.47 7.48 -15.96
C GLY A 69 -26.65 8.35 -15.48
N ALA A 70 -27.16 8.13 -14.26
CA ALA A 70 -28.11 9.03 -13.61
C ALA A 70 -27.47 10.38 -13.28
N LYS A 71 -28.25 11.40 -12.98
CA LYS A 71 -27.75 12.76 -12.72
C LYS A 71 -28.10 13.22 -11.32
N ILE A 72 -27.13 13.65 -10.54
CA ILE A 72 -27.35 14.40 -9.29
C ILE A 72 -27.52 15.85 -9.67
N THR A 73 -28.68 16.43 -9.33
CA THR A 73 -29.06 17.81 -9.70
C THR A 73 -29.05 18.75 -8.52
N LYS A 74 -29.33 18.23 -7.31
CA LYS A 74 -29.41 19.01 -6.08
C LYS A 74 -28.92 18.22 -4.89
N PHE A 75 -28.61 18.96 -3.82
CA PHE A 75 -28.49 18.41 -2.46
C PHE A 75 -29.65 18.93 -1.60
N ARG A 76 -30.13 18.08 -0.70
CA ARG A 76 -30.99 18.45 0.42
C ARG A 76 -30.22 18.23 1.72
N LEU A 77 -30.21 19.20 2.60
CA LEU A 77 -29.66 19.04 3.94
C LEU A 77 -30.54 19.75 4.97
N ALA A 78 -30.62 19.19 6.17
CA ALA A 78 -31.34 19.84 7.26
C ALA A 78 -30.33 20.49 8.22
N THR A 79 -30.56 21.75 8.50
CA THR A 79 -29.76 22.60 9.39
C THR A 79 -30.49 22.88 10.68
N ASP A 80 -29.74 23.07 11.77
CA ASP A 80 -30.27 23.73 12.97
C ASP A 80 -30.28 25.26 12.79
N GLU A 81 -31.03 25.94 13.63
CA GLU A 81 -31.11 27.41 13.65
C GLU A 81 -29.75 28.05 13.93
N GLY A 82 -29.41 29.08 13.18
CA GLY A 82 -28.15 29.81 13.34
C GLY A 82 -26.96 29.24 12.60
N THR A 83 -27.06 28.09 11.91
CA THR A 83 -25.99 27.56 11.07
C THR A 83 -25.68 28.53 9.92
N ARG A 84 -24.37 28.74 9.60
CA ARG A 84 -23.93 29.72 8.61
C ARG A 84 -22.90 29.14 7.65
N GLN A 85 -22.84 29.72 6.44
CA GLN A 85 -21.79 29.44 5.44
C GLN A 85 -21.61 27.95 5.19
N ILE A 86 -22.63 27.29 4.68
CA ILE A 86 -22.58 25.84 4.40
C ILE A 86 -22.23 25.64 2.93
N GLY A 87 -21.20 24.82 2.68
CA GLY A 87 -20.85 24.29 1.37
C GLY A 87 -21.12 22.79 1.31
N VAL A 88 -21.66 22.30 0.21
CA VAL A 88 -21.85 20.87 -0.07
C VAL A 88 -21.18 20.52 -1.38
N MET A 89 -20.49 19.39 -1.42
CA MET A 89 -19.73 18.93 -2.58
C MET A 89 -19.66 17.40 -2.65
N LEU A 90 -19.26 16.89 -3.80
CA LEU A 90 -18.98 15.47 -4.01
C LEU A 90 -17.49 15.17 -3.99
N ARG A 91 -17.16 14.00 -3.47
CA ARG A 91 -15.83 13.36 -3.52
C ARG A 91 -15.99 11.87 -3.79
N HIS A 92 -14.89 11.18 -4.13
CA HIS A 92 -14.86 9.72 -4.17
C HIS A 92 -14.44 9.11 -2.84
N GLU A 93 -13.70 9.87 -2.02
CA GLU A 93 -13.19 9.46 -0.70
C GLU A 93 -13.35 10.60 0.32
N LEU A 94 -13.41 10.27 1.60
CA LEU A 94 -13.52 11.26 2.69
C LEU A 94 -12.37 12.28 2.66
N THR A 95 -11.14 11.84 2.39
CA THR A 95 -9.93 12.68 2.31
C THR A 95 -9.56 13.07 0.87
N GLY A 96 -10.31 12.62 -0.13
CA GLY A 96 -10.07 12.87 -1.55
C GLY A 96 -10.32 14.33 -1.98
N ASN A 97 -10.00 14.62 -3.23
CA ASN A 97 -10.28 15.91 -3.83
C ASN A 97 -11.76 16.08 -4.15
N THR A 98 -12.23 17.32 -4.11
CA THR A 98 -13.60 17.66 -4.57
C THR A 98 -13.71 17.40 -6.07
N ILE A 99 -14.78 16.73 -6.48
CA ILE A 99 -15.11 16.51 -7.89
C ILE A 99 -15.45 17.88 -8.50
N PRO A 100 -14.83 18.27 -9.64
CA PRO A 100 -15.10 19.55 -10.27
C PRO A 100 -16.60 19.80 -10.50
N ASP A 101 -16.99 21.06 -10.41
CA ASP A 101 -18.36 21.57 -10.66
C ASP A 101 -19.48 20.99 -9.77
N THR A 102 -19.12 20.33 -8.65
CA THR A 102 -20.10 19.74 -7.71
C THR A 102 -20.30 20.55 -6.43
N TYR A 103 -19.73 21.74 -6.34
CA TYR A 103 -19.87 22.60 -5.16
C TYR A 103 -21.16 23.44 -5.24
N ALA A 104 -21.94 23.40 -4.16
CA ALA A 104 -23.11 24.29 -3.97
C ALA A 104 -23.09 24.85 -2.55
N SER A 105 -23.54 26.08 -2.32
CA SER A 105 -23.45 26.72 -1.00
C SER A 105 -24.73 27.50 -0.61
N LEU A 106 -24.96 27.55 0.71
CA LEU A 106 -25.91 28.43 1.36
C LEU A 106 -25.16 29.55 2.07
N GLN A 107 -25.61 30.75 1.91
CA GLN A 107 -25.10 31.95 2.56
C GLN A 107 -26.07 32.47 3.62
N GLY A 108 -25.54 33.17 4.59
CA GLY A 108 -26.33 33.74 5.68
C GLY A 108 -26.76 32.74 6.76
N GLU A 109 -27.50 33.25 7.74
CA GLU A 109 -27.98 32.46 8.87
C GLU A 109 -29.19 31.62 8.44
N GLN A 110 -29.15 30.33 8.74
CA GLN A 110 -30.18 29.37 8.37
C GLN A 110 -31.18 29.19 9.51
N THR A 111 -32.42 28.94 9.16
CA THR A 111 -33.46 28.47 10.07
C THR A 111 -33.39 26.93 10.18
N ARG A 112 -33.95 26.38 11.26
CA ARG A 112 -34.07 24.92 11.40
C ARG A 112 -34.93 24.33 10.28
N GLY A 113 -34.46 23.20 9.70
CA GLY A 113 -35.20 22.42 8.70
C GLY A 113 -34.46 22.22 7.39
N TRP A 114 -35.14 21.59 6.45
CA TRP A 114 -34.59 21.23 5.15
C TRP A 114 -34.25 22.43 4.28
N LYS A 115 -33.13 22.37 3.60
CA LYS A 115 -32.63 23.31 2.59
C LYS A 115 -32.31 22.57 1.31
N GLU A 116 -32.53 23.19 0.16
CA GLU A 116 -32.11 22.64 -1.14
C GLU A 116 -31.01 23.51 -1.76
N LEU A 117 -29.97 22.85 -2.27
CA LEU A 117 -28.88 23.47 -3.00
C LEU A 117 -28.82 22.86 -4.40
N THR A 118 -29.09 23.68 -5.40
CA THR A 118 -29.04 23.22 -6.80
C THR A 118 -27.62 23.31 -7.32
N LEU A 119 -27.15 22.26 -7.98
CA LEU A 119 -25.87 22.26 -8.69
C LEU A 119 -25.99 23.13 -9.96
N SER A 120 -24.94 23.91 -10.23
CA SER A 120 -24.84 24.70 -11.47
C SER A 120 -24.78 23.81 -12.70
N THR A 121 -24.12 22.67 -12.58
CA THR A 121 -24.03 21.62 -13.60
C THR A 121 -24.38 20.28 -12.94
N PRO A 122 -25.41 19.55 -13.45
CA PRO A 122 -25.75 18.24 -12.93
C PRO A 122 -24.58 17.28 -13.03
N TYR A 123 -24.25 16.57 -11.95
CA TYR A 123 -23.21 15.55 -11.92
C TYR A 123 -23.73 14.23 -12.49
N THR A 124 -23.03 13.67 -13.48
CA THR A 124 -23.37 12.33 -14.01
C THR A 124 -22.67 11.25 -13.17
N VAL A 125 -23.45 10.37 -12.58
CA VAL A 125 -22.96 9.27 -11.75
C VAL A 125 -22.10 8.30 -12.58
N THR A 126 -20.86 8.08 -12.18
CA THR A 126 -19.90 7.18 -12.87
C THR A 126 -20.05 5.72 -12.47
N GLY A 127 -20.66 5.46 -11.31
CA GLY A 127 -20.78 4.14 -10.68
C GLY A 127 -19.74 3.90 -9.61
N GLU A 128 -18.81 4.83 -9.41
CA GLU A 128 -17.82 4.78 -8.31
C GLU A 128 -18.47 5.24 -7.00
N GLN A 129 -17.87 4.86 -5.85
CA GLN A 129 -18.27 5.39 -4.55
C GLN A 129 -18.38 6.91 -4.59
N LEU A 130 -19.40 7.45 -3.93
CA LEU A 130 -19.55 8.89 -3.74
C LEU A 130 -19.63 9.24 -2.26
N VAL A 131 -18.99 10.34 -1.91
CA VAL A 131 -19.08 11.00 -0.61
C VAL A 131 -19.79 12.33 -0.82
N ILE A 132 -20.95 12.53 -0.17
CA ILE A 132 -21.57 13.84 -0.09
C ILE A 132 -20.98 14.50 1.15
N LEU A 133 -20.14 15.51 0.94
CA LEU A 133 -19.44 16.22 2.00
C LEU A 133 -20.06 17.60 2.20
N CYS A 134 -20.35 17.91 3.45
CA CYS A 134 -20.76 19.24 3.88
C CYS A 134 -19.67 19.86 4.73
N GLU A 135 -19.32 21.11 4.47
CA GLU A 135 -18.41 21.91 5.29
C GLU A 135 -19.04 23.26 5.65
N GLY A 136 -18.65 23.80 6.81
CA GLY A 136 -19.18 25.10 7.23
C GLY A 136 -18.69 25.53 8.58
N LEU A 137 -19.19 26.69 9.03
CA LEU A 137 -18.98 27.20 10.37
C LEU A 137 -20.23 26.93 11.21
N LEU A 138 -20.07 26.06 12.23
CA LEU A 138 -21.12 25.80 13.21
C LEU A 138 -20.99 26.75 14.40
N PRO A 139 -22.04 27.46 14.78
CA PRO A 139 -22.11 28.16 16.05
C PRO A 139 -22.03 27.17 17.22
N ALA A 140 -21.59 27.67 18.40
CA ALA A 140 -21.49 26.87 19.61
C ALA A 140 -22.81 26.11 19.92
N GLY A 141 -22.73 24.80 20.08
CA GLY A 141 -23.87 23.94 20.38
C GLY A 141 -24.88 23.74 19.25
N LYS A 142 -24.55 24.15 18.02
CA LYS A 142 -25.38 24.00 16.81
C LYS A 142 -24.73 23.06 15.81
N GLY A 143 -25.53 22.55 14.85
CA GLY A 143 -25.00 21.61 13.89
C GLY A 143 -25.88 21.30 12.69
N LEU A 144 -25.46 20.36 11.87
CA LEU A 144 -26.32 19.67 10.95
C LEU A 144 -27.25 18.74 11.71
N MET A 145 -28.46 18.56 11.22
CA MET A 145 -29.40 17.63 11.86
C MET A 145 -29.04 16.18 11.56
N THR A 146 -29.24 15.31 12.55
CA THR A 146 -29.27 13.85 12.39
C THR A 146 -30.65 13.33 12.76
N ASP A 147 -31.07 12.25 12.11
CA ASP A 147 -32.39 11.64 12.34
C ASP A 147 -32.39 10.16 11.91
N GLY A 148 -33.43 9.44 12.28
CA GLY A 148 -33.60 8.01 11.97
C GLY A 148 -32.72 7.10 12.83
N THR A 149 -32.11 6.10 12.22
CA THR A 149 -31.20 5.14 12.87
C THR A 149 -29.74 5.46 12.59
N PRO A 150 -28.80 5.13 13.49
CA PRO A 150 -27.38 5.12 13.17
C PRO A 150 -27.10 4.20 11.98
N HIS A 151 -26.31 4.70 11.03
CA HIS A 151 -25.87 3.94 9.87
C HIS A 151 -24.36 4.07 9.69
N PRO A 152 -23.59 2.99 9.41
CA PRO A 152 -22.11 3.05 9.28
C PRO A 152 -21.62 4.07 8.25
N ASN A 153 -22.39 4.28 7.18
CA ASN A 153 -22.10 5.25 6.12
C ASN A 153 -22.86 6.58 6.27
N GLY A 154 -23.71 6.69 7.28
CA GLY A 154 -24.70 7.78 7.42
C GLY A 154 -24.19 9.03 8.13
N CYS A 155 -23.08 8.96 8.84
CA CYS A 155 -22.54 10.09 9.59
C CYS A 155 -21.03 9.95 9.80
N TRP A 156 -20.27 10.77 9.09
CA TRP A 156 -18.84 10.92 9.28
C TRP A 156 -18.53 12.36 9.61
N VAL A 157 -17.70 12.63 10.62
CA VAL A 157 -17.37 13.98 11.08
C VAL A 157 -15.89 14.19 11.29
N THR A 158 -15.43 15.43 11.05
CA THR A 158 -14.04 15.85 11.32
C THR A 158 -13.97 17.35 11.59
N THR A 159 -13.01 17.76 12.43
CA THR A 159 -12.67 19.17 12.68
C THR A 159 -11.39 19.62 11.98
N ASN A 160 -10.54 18.67 11.55
CA ASN A 160 -9.27 18.95 10.88
C ASN A 160 -9.24 18.55 9.40
N GLY A 161 -10.26 17.84 8.90
CA GLY A 161 -10.36 17.39 7.51
C GLY A 161 -9.47 16.19 7.15
N VAL A 162 -8.73 15.64 8.09
CA VAL A 162 -7.78 14.53 7.91
C VAL A 162 -8.22 13.29 8.68
N GLU A 163 -8.49 13.45 9.97
CA GLU A 163 -8.97 12.37 10.84
C GLU A 163 -10.50 12.41 10.89
N TRP A 164 -11.12 11.36 10.36
CA TRP A 164 -12.56 11.21 10.33
C TRP A 164 -13.04 10.23 11.38
N THR A 165 -14.06 10.62 12.11
CA THR A 165 -14.73 9.78 13.11
C THR A 165 -16.10 9.38 12.60
N ASN A 166 -16.43 8.09 12.75
CA ASN A 166 -17.78 7.61 12.45
C ASN A 166 -18.74 8.07 13.53
N GLY A 167 -19.76 8.84 13.13
CA GLY A 167 -20.75 9.36 14.07
C GLY A 167 -21.62 8.28 14.71
N ALA A 168 -21.83 7.15 14.04
CA ALA A 168 -22.56 6.01 14.62
C ALA A 168 -21.84 5.45 15.85
N ASP A 169 -20.48 5.40 15.84
CA ASP A 169 -19.67 4.99 17.00
C ASP A 169 -19.77 6.00 18.16
N MET A 170 -20.13 7.23 17.85
CA MET A 170 -20.36 8.31 18.85
C MET A 170 -21.83 8.38 19.33
N GLY A 171 -22.70 7.49 18.81
CA GLY A 171 -24.13 7.47 19.12
C GLY A 171 -24.98 8.45 18.31
N TYR A 172 -24.42 9.12 17.28
CA TYR A 172 -25.21 9.95 16.38
C TYR A 172 -26.03 9.09 15.41
N LYS A 173 -27.22 9.59 15.07
CA LYS A 173 -28.08 9.08 14.00
C LYS A 173 -27.49 9.44 12.62
N SER A 174 -28.19 9.09 11.55
CA SER A 174 -27.77 9.44 10.20
C SER A 174 -27.91 10.94 9.93
N LEU A 175 -26.92 11.55 9.27
CA LEU A 175 -26.98 12.95 8.85
C LEU A 175 -28.18 13.17 7.93
N CYS A 176 -28.94 14.21 8.21
CA CYS A 176 -30.05 14.66 7.35
C CYS A 176 -29.48 15.35 6.11
N MET A 177 -28.88 14.56 5.23
CA MET A 177 -28.28 14.98 3.99
C MET A 177 -28.57 13.96 2.89
N LYS A 178 -29.04 14.46 1.73
CA LYS A 178 -29.46 13.65 0.59
C LYS A 178 -29.01 14.26 -0.73
N ALA A 179 -28.77 13.42 -1.73
CA ALA A 179 -28.71 13.83 -3.13
C ALA A 179 -30.09 13.67 -3.77
N VAL A 180 -30.47 14.61 -4.61
CA VAL A 180 -31.63 14.49 -5.51
C VAL A 180 -31.10 13.97 -6.84
N VAL A 181 -31.50 12.75 -7.18
CA VAL A 181 -31.00 12.01 -8.35
C VAL A 181 -32.12 11.90 -9.38
N GLU A 182 -31.85 12.34 -10.60
CA GLU A 182 -32.70 12.08 -11.76
C GLU A 182 -32.28 10.75 -12.39
N THR A 183 -33.11 9.72 -12.22
CA THR A 183 -32.79 8.36 -12.64
C THR A 183 -33.19 8.12 -14.10
N ASN A 184 -32.45 7.25 -14.79
CA ASN A 184 -32.73 6.82 -16.16
C ASN A 184 -33.77 5.67 -16.18
N GLY A 185 -34.88 5.83 -15.42
CA GLY A 185 -35.89 4.79 -15.30
C GLY A 185 -35.70 3.79 -14.16
N GLN A 186 -34.62 3.92 -13.38
CA GLN A 186 -34.42 3.11 -12.16
C GLN A 186 -35.44 3.56 -11.10
N THR A 187 -36.25 2.61 -10.62
CA THR A 187 -37.33 2.88 -9.67
C THR A 187 -37.04 2.42 -8.25
N SER A 188 -36.10 1.48 -8.09
CA SER A 188 -35.70 0.94 -6.80
C SER A 188 -34.21 0.66 -6.77
N LEU A 189 -33.62 0.83 -5.60
CA LEU A 189 -32.22 0.44 -5.29
C LEU A 189 -32.21 -0.67 -4.24
N GLU A 190 -33.37 -1.31 -4.00
CA GLU A 190 -33.43 -2.47 -3.10
C GLU A 190 -32.71 -3.63 -3.74
N ASP A 191 -31.60 -4.05 -3.12
CA ASP A 191 -30.70 -5.02 -3.66
C ASP A 191 -29.85 -5.68 -2.58
N VAL A 192 -29.32 -6.87 -2.88
CA VAL A 192 -28.28 -7.51 -2.08
C VAL A 192 -27.06 -7.71 -2.99
N ALA A 193 -25.98 -7.04 -2.68
CA ALA A 193 -24.85 -6.93 -3.59
C ALA A 193 -23.51 -7.21 -2.91
N LEU A 194 -22.50 -7.56 -3.69
CA LEU A 194 -21.11 -7.56 -3.24
C LEU A 194 -20.63 -6.10 -3.07
N ASN A 195 -20.20 -5.76 -1.85
CA ASN A 195 -19.78 -4.41 -1.51
C ASN A 195 -18.25 -4.22 -1.57
N ALA A 196 -17.46 -5.24 -1.18
CA ALA A 196 -16.00 -5.22 -1.26
C ALA A 196 -15.43 -6.62 -1.52
N LEU A 197 -14.25 -6.65 -2.15
CA LEU A 197 -13.43 -7.86 -2.34
C LEU A 197 -11.95 -7.48 -2.19
N THR A 198 -11.24 -8.18 -1.32
CA THR A 198 -9.82 -7.95 -1.04
C THR A 198 -9.06 -9.26 -1.04
N VAL A 199 -7.90 -9.29 -1.68
CA VAL A 199 -6.90 -10.36 -1.54
C VAL A 199 -5.97 -9.99 -0.40
N GLU A 200 -5.94 -10.81 0.67
CA GLU A 200 -5.19 -10.47 1.90
C GLU A 200 -3.68 -10.50 1.70
N GLN A 201 -3.18 -11.35 0.78
CA GLN A 201 -1.74 -11.44 0.50
C GLN A 201 -1.37 -10.70 -0.78
N LYS A 202 -0.28 -9.91 -0.74
CA LYS A 202 0.26 -9.26 -1.96
C LYS A 202 0.67 -10.28 -3.03
N GLN A 203 1.20 -11.44 -2.62
CA GLN A 203 1.59 -12.56 -3.49
C GLN A 203 1.48 -13.89 -2.77
N VAL A 204 1.13 -14.96 -3.49
CA VAL A 204 0.94 -16.30 -2.97
C VAL A 204 1.80 -17.29 -3.76
N LYS A 205 2.49 -18.20 -3.06
CA LYS A 205 3.19 -19.29 -3.74
C LYS A 205 2.17 -20.25 -4.35
N LYS A 206 2.36 -20.59 -5.63
CA LYS A 206 1.51 -21.54 -6.35
C LYS A 206 1.42 -22.87 -5.58
N GLY A 207 0.22 -23.42 -5.47
CA GLY A 207 -0.10 -24.60 -4.66
C GLY A 207 -0.49 -24.28 -3.21
N ASN A 208 -0.23 -23.06 -2.71
CA ASN A 208 -0.73 -22.62 -1.42
C ASN A 208 -2.15 -22.05 -1.55
N LYS A 209 -2.80 -21.80 -0.40
CA LYS A 209 -4.09 -21.12 -0.36
C LYS A 209 -3.93 -19.60 -0.41
N ALA A 210 -4.73 -18.93 -1.23
CA ALA A 210 -4.96 -17.51 -1.17
C ALA A 210 -6.12 -17.22 -0.23
N HIS A 211 -5.99 -16.20 0.62
CA HIS A 211 -7.04 -15.74 1.51
C HIS A 211 -7.67 -14.49 0.94
N LEU A 212 -8.97 -14.52 0.74
CA LEU A 212 -9.75 -13.41 0.26
C LEU A 212 -10.81 -13.05 1.31
N SER A 213 -11.02 -11.75 1.50
CA SER A 213 -12.12 -11.21 2.27
C SER A 213 -13.08 -10.51 1.32
N PHE A 214 -14.38 -10.71 1.51
CA PHE A 214 -15.40 -9.99 0.77
C PHE A 214 -16.55 -9.61 1.69
N SER A 215 -17.30 -8.59 1.32
CA SER A 215 -18.49 -8.19 2.07
C SER A 215 -19.72 -8.15 1.18
N ILE A 216 -20.87 -8.42 1.80
CA ILE A 216 -22.20 -8.37 1.18
C ILE A 216 -22.98 -7.28 1.87
N GLY A 217 -23.50 -6.32 1.10
CA GLY A 217 -24.41 -5.28 1.57
C GLY A 217 -25.86 -5.64 1.27
N ASN A 218 -26.72 -5.48 2.26
CA ASN A 218 -28.17 -5.56 2.10
C ASN A 218 -28.73 -4.15 1.96
N PHE A 219 -29.04 -3.73 0.76
CA PHE A 219 -29.65 -2.44 0.46
C PHE A 219 -31.18 -2.53 0.35
N THR A 220 -31.80 -3.59 0.92
CA THR A 220 -33.26 -3.77 0.98
C THR A 220 -33.82 -3.24 2.30
N SER A 221 -35.13 -3.04 2.34
CA SER A 221 -35.88 -2.66 3.54
C SER A 221 -36.14 -3.81 4.52
N GLN A 222 -35.74 -5.06 4.16
CA GLN A 222 -35.99 -6.26 4.95
C GLN A 222 -34.67 -6.95 5.33
N THR A 223 -34.66 -7.68 6.46
CA THR A 223 -33.58 -8.63 6.77
C THR A 223 -33.55 -9.75 5.74
N VAL A 224 -32.38 -10.04 5.20
CA VAL A 224 -32.17 -11.10 4.20
C VAL A 224 -31.22 -12.16 4.71
N GLN A 225 -31.35 -13.39 4.20
CA GLN A 225 -30.34 -14.41 4.37
C GLN A 225 -29.16 -14.12 3.44
N ALA A 226 -27.93 -14.34 3.89
CA ALA A 226 -26.74 -14.20 3.06
C ALA A 226 -26.88 -15.06 1.79
N PRO A 227 -26.77 -14.48 0.57
CA PRO A 227 -26.96 -15.20 -0.68
C PRO A 227 -25.82 -16.19 -0.93
N THR A 228 -26.03 -17.16 -1.80
CA THR A 228 -24.95 -18.02 -2.30
C THR A 228 -23.97 -17.20 -3.12
N VAL A 229 -22.70 -17.26 -2.74
CA VAL A 229 -21.61 -16.60 -3.44
C VAL A 229 -20.74 -17.64 -4.14
N ARG A 230 -20.37 -17.38 -5.39
CA ARG A 230 -19.48 -18.22 -6.19
C ARG A 230 -18.19 -17.48 -6.51
N TYR A 231 -17.14 -18.25 -6.75
CA TYR A 231 -15.86 -17.69 -7.16
C TYR A 231 -15.07 -18.62 -8.07
N CYS A 232 -14.27 -18.05 -8.96
CA CYS A 232 -13.29 -18.76 -9.80
C CYS A 232 -12.20 -17.81 -10.29
N LEU A 233 -11.18 -18.36 -10.96
CA LEU A 233 -10.29 -17.53 -11.80
C LEU A 233 -11.09 -17.10 -13.04
N ALA A 234 -10.92 -15.83 -13.46
CA ALA A 234 -11.61 -15.29 -14.63
C ALA A 234 -11.29 -16.03 -15.95
N THR A 235 -10.21 -16.82 -15.97
CA THR A 235 -9.82 -17.69 -17.08
C THR A 235 -10.51 -19.06 -17.08
N GLN A 236 -11.25 -19.39 -16.03
CA GLN A 236 -11.99 -20.64 -15.89
C GLN A 236 -13.45 -20.48 -16.32
N SER A 237 -14.10 -21.60 -16.66
CA SER A 237 -15.55 -21.59 -16.89
C SER A 237 -16.30 -21.33 -15.58
N THR A 238 -17.34 -20.49 -15.64
CA THR A 238 -18.24 -20.23 -14.51
C THR A 238 -18.97 -21.49 -14.02
N ASP A 239 -19.12 -22.50 -14.89
CA ASP A 239 -19.71 -23.79 -14.53
C ASP A 239 -18.84 -24.58 -13.53
N SER A 240 -17.53 -24.31 -13.51
CA SER A 240 -16.57 -24.90 -12.56
C SER A 240 -16.37 -24.08 -11.29
N ALA A 241 -17.17 -23.02 -11.08
CA ALA A 241 -17.05 -22.14 -9.95
C ALA A 241 -17.29 -22.84 -8.61
N MET A 242 -16.48 -22.48 -7.64
CA MET A 242 -16.63 -22.95 -6.26
C MET A 242 -17.62 -22.06 -5.51
N LYS A 243 -18.27 -22.62 -4.48
CA LYS A 243 -19.13 -21.86 -3.58
C LYS A 243 -18.32 -21.33 -2.39
N ALA A 244 -18.54 -20.08 -2.05
CA ALA A 244 -18.07 -19.52 -0.80
C ALA A 244 -19.06 -19.83 0.33
N HIS A 245 -18.55 -20.05 1.51
CA HIS A 245 -19.37 -20.24 2.70
C HIS A 245 -19.89 -18.89 3.18
N THR A 246 -21.20 -18.68 3.04
CA THR A 246 -21.92 -17.47 3.43
C THR A 246 -23.19 -17.90 4.17
N GLU A 247 -23.19 -17.72 5.48
CA GLU A 247 -24.36 -18.03 6.33
C GLU A 247 -24.65 -16.86 7.25
N GLY A 248 -25.90 -16.70 7.62
CA GLY A 248 -26.36 -15.68 8.54
C GLY A 248 -27.34 -14.69 7.92
N GLU A 249 -27.89 -13.85 8.76
CA GLU A 249 -28.83 -12.79 8.41
C GLU A 249 -28.11 -11.46 8.28
N ILE A 250 -28.49 -10.70 7.28
CA ILE A 250 -28.00 -9.34 7.06
C ILE A 250 -29.19 -8.38 7.24
N ALA A 251 -29.12 -7.55 8.25
CA ALA A 251 -30.17 -6.54 8.53
C ALA A 251 -30.29 -5.53 7.39
N PRO A 252 -31.41 -4.83 7.26
CA PRO A 252 -31.56 -3.71 6.33
C PRO A 252 -30.39 -2.69 6.47
N GLU A 253 -29.87 -2.25 5.32
CA GLU A 253 -28.70 -1.36 5.22
C GLU A 253 -27.43 -1.91 5.95
N GLY A 254 -27.43 -3.18 6.33
CA GLY A 254 -26.32 -3.86 6.97
C GLY A 254 -25.29 -4.38 5.98
N VAL A 255 -24.09 -4.62 6.50
CA VAL A 255 -22.98 -5.26 5.77
C VAL A 255 -22.49 -6.46 6.59
N ALA A 256 -22.32 -7.60 5.93
CA ALA A 256 -21.70 -8.78 6.53
C ALA A 256 -20.39 -9.11 5.82
N GLU A 257 -19.36 -9.44 6.60
CA GLU A 257 -18.03 -9.78 6.09
C GLU A 257 -17.85 -11.30 6.09
N PHE A 258 -17.23 -11.80 5.03
CA PHE A 258 -16.96 -13.21 4.81
C PHE A 258 -15.51 -13.40 4.36
N LYS A 259 -14.99 -14.61 4.65
CA LYS A 259 -13.65 -15.03 4.21
C LYS A 259 -13.75 -16.28 3.38
N LEU A 260 -12.89 -16.40 2.38
CA LEU A 260 -12.75 -17.61 1.61
C LEU A 260 -11.27 -17.96 1.40
N GLU A 261 -11.01 -19.25 1.29
CA GLU A 261 -9.70 -19.78 0.92
C GLU A 261 -9.77 -20.37 -0.49
N MET A 262 -8.94 -19.85 -1.37
CA MET A 262 -8.87 -20.30 -2.76
C MET A 262 -7.57 -21.06 -3.01
N ASN A 263 -7.66 -22.26 -3.59
CA ASN A 263 -6.47 -23.00 -4.04
C ASN A 263 -5.86 -22.34 -5.27
N THR A 264 -4.54 -22.15 -5.25
CA THR A 264 -3.81 -21.46 -6.32
C THR A 264 -3.15 -22.40 -7.33
N GLU A 265 -3.43 -23.72 -7.30
CA GLU A 265 -2.82 -24.69 -8.20
C GLU A 265 -3.10 -24.37 -9.68
N ALA A 266 -4.33 -23.94 -9.98
CA ALA A 266 -4.75 -23.55 -11.31
C ALA A 266 -4.28 -22.15 -11.75
N CYS A 267 -3.67 -21.35 -10.85
CA CYS A 267 -3.14 -20.04 -11.19
C CYS A 267 -1.96 -20.15 -12.16
N ARG A 268 -1.88 -19.26 -13.14
CA ARG A 268 -0.63 -19.03 -13.87
C ARG A 268 0.36 -18.26 -12.98
N GLU A 269 1.63 -18.35 -13.28
CA GLU A 269 2.63 -17.47 -12.68
C GLU A 269 2.38 -16.03 -13.13
N GLY A 270 2.46 -15.07 -12.20
CA GLY A 270 2.14 -13.66 -12.43
C GLY A 270 0.76 -13.26 -11.90
N LYS A 271 0.17 -12.24 -12.50
CA LYS A 271 -1.14 -11.70 -12.10
C LYS A 271 -2.27 -12.56 -12.66
N ASN A 272 -3.17 -13.00 -11.78
CA ASN A 272 -4.41 -13.69 -12.09
C ASN A 272 -5.57 -12.81 -11.65
N GLU A 273 -6.67 -12.87 -12.35
CA GLU A 273 -7.91 -12.21 -11.95
C GLU A 273 -8.83 -13.22 -11.28
N VAL A 274 -9.24 -12.94 -10.05
CA VAL A 274 -10.28 -13.68 -9.32
C VAL A 274 -11.59 -12.97 -9.51
N MET A 275 -12.62 -13.72 -9.84
CA MET A 275 -13.99 -13.25 -9.96
C MET A 275 -14.83 -13.87 -8.84
N VAL A 276 -15.61 -13.03 -8.16
CA VAL A 276 -16.55 -13.42 -7.11
C VAL A 276 -17.90 -12.83 -7.48
N TRP A 277 -18.97 -13.61 -7.40
CA TRP A 277 -20.32 -13.14 -7.73
C TRP A 277 -21.41 -13.78 -6.87
N ILE A 278 -22.54 -13.12 -6.80
CA ILE A 278 -23.77 -13.56 -6.15
C ILE A 278 -24.69 -14.15 -7.22
N ASP A 279 -25.33 -15.29 -6.91
CA ASP A 279 -26.45 -15.81 -7.69
C ASP A 279 -27.71 -15.05 -7.26
N SER A 280 -28.04 -13.91 -7.87
CA SER A 280 -29.25 -13.14 -7.59
C SER A 280 -30.27 -13.24 -8.72
N ASP A 281 -31.57 -13.26 -8.37
CA ASP A 281 -32.68 -13.33 -9.32
C ASP A 281 -33.45 -12.00 -9.43
N ASN A 282 -32.94 -10.90 -8.84
CA ASN A 282 -33.65 -9.61 -8.77
C ASN A 282 -33.54 -8.75 -10.03
N GLY A 283 -32.76 -9.16 -11.03
CA GLY A 283 -32.51 -8.44 -12.27
C GLY A 283 -31.56 -7.24 -12.16
N LEU A 284 -31.00 -6.96 -10.97
CA LEU A 284 -30.04 -5.89 -10.70
C LEU A 284 -28.62 -6.45 -10.66
N THR A 285 -28.06 -6.79 -11.82
CA THR A 285 -26.79 -7.58 -11.90
C THR A 285 -25.53 -6.71 -11.99
N ALA A 286 -25.64 -5.41 -12.02
CA ALA A 286 -24.50 -4.51 -12.24
C ALA A 286 -23.45 -4.53 -11.10
N ASN A 287 -23.86 -4.93 -9.89
CA ASN A 287 -23.06 -4.98 -8.66
C ASN A 287 -22.94 -6.39 -8.06
N ASP A 288 -23.43 -7.42 -8.77
CA ASP A 288 -23.37 -8.82 -8.31
C ASP A 288 -21.99 -9.43 -8.48
N THR A 289 -21.09 -8.82 -9.23
CA THR A 289 -19.76 -9.37 -9.53
C THR A 289 -18.66 -8.40 -9.16
N LEU A 290 -17.69 -8.87 -8.37
CA LEU A 290 -16.44 -8.17 -8.09
C LEU A 290 -15.25 -8.96 -8.64
N ARG A 291 -14.17 -8.23 -8.95
CA ARG A 291 -12.91 -8.78 -9.45
C ARG A 291 -11.74 -8.26 -8.62
N ALA A 292 -10.77 -9.14 -8.37
CA ALA A 292 -9.55 -8.78 -7.67
C ALA A 292 -8.34 -9.43 -8.33
N THR A 293 -7.18 -8.78 -8.22
CA THR A 293 -5.92 -9.33 -8.73
C THR A 293 -5.26 -10.19 -7.66
N LEU A 294 -5.00 -11.45 -8.00
CA LEU A 294 -4.21 -12.41 -7.23
C LEU A 294 -2.88 -12.65 -7.93
N ALA A 295 -1.79 -12.30 -7.27
CA ALA A 295 -0.45 -12.54 -7.80
C ALA A 295 0.10 -13.88 -7.29
N CYS A 296 0.41 -14.83 -8.21
CA CYS A 296 0.94 -16.14 -7.88
C CYS A 296 2.34 -16.34 -8.42
N TYR A 297 3.26 -16.88 -7.61
CA TYR A 297 4.62 -17.19 -8.03
C TYR A 297 4.94 -18.68 -7.84
N ALA A 298 5.80 -19.23 -8.71
CA ALA A 298 6.32 -20.59 -8.59
C ALA A 298 7.61 -20.60 -7.76
N ASP A 299 8.59 -19.78 -8.15
CA ASP A 299 9.92 -19.73 -7.58
C ASP A 299 10.26 -18.34 -7.02
N SER A 300 11.19 -18.34 -6.05
CA SER A 300 11.72 -17.12 -5.45
C SER A 300 13.20 -17.32 -5.09
N PHE A 301 13.93 -16.22 -5.01
CA PHE A 301 15.30 -16.20 -4.53
C PHE A 301 15.36 -15.96 -3.02
N LYS A 302 16.52 -16.25 -2.44
CA LYS A 302 16.82 -15.90 -1.06
C LYS A 302 16.81 -14.37 -0.92
N ARG A 303 16.15 -13.88 0.14
CA ARG A 303 16.08 -12.47 0.46
C ARG A 303 17.15 -12.07 1.46
N LYS A 304 17.69 -10.85 1.28
CA LYS A 304 18.24 -10.05 2.37
C LYS A 304 17.36 -8.83 2.57
N THR A 305 17.23 -8.39 3.80
CA THR A 305 16.45 -7.19 4.16
C THR A 305 17.37 -6.00 4.34
N LEU A 306 17.04 -4.87 3.72
CA LEU A 306 17.72 -3.60 3.97
C LEU A 306 17.22 -3.01 5.29
N ILE A 307 18.15 -2.73 6.21
CA ILE A 307 17.94 -1.85 7.35
C ILE A 307 18.54 -0.50 6.96
N GLU A 308 17.70 0.46 6.61
CA GLU A 308 18.11 1.81 6.25
C GLU A 308 17.86 2.74 7.43
N MET A 309 18.94 3.30 8.00
CA MET A 309 18.90 4.11 9.19
C MET A 309 19.33 5.55 8.89
N PHE A 310 18.66 6.49 9.53
CA PHE A 310 18.98 7.92 9.49
C PHE A 310 19.50 8.34 10.86
N SER A 311 20.74 8.81 10.90
CA SER A 311 21.50 9.12 12.12
C SER A 311 22.32 10.40 11.91
N THR A 312 22.80 11.01 12.98
CA THR A 312 23.79 12.10 12.92
C THR A 312 24.64 12.14 14.19
N LEU A 313 25.87 12.64 14.12
CA LEU A 313 26.74 12.75 15.29
C LEU A 313 26.14 13.60 16.43
N PRO A 314 25.45 14.73 16.16
CA PRO A 314 24.80 15.51 17.22
C PRO A 314 23.54 14.87 17.84
N CYS A 315 23.10 13.72 17.35
CA CYS A 315 21.91 13.03 17.86
C CYS A 315 22.21 12.19 19.12
N GLY A 316 21.82 12.64 20.30
CA GLY A 316 22.07 11.92 21.57
C GLY A 316 21.29 10.63 21.77
N LYS A 317 20.20 10.38 20.99
CA LYS A 317 19.39 9.14 21.03
C LYS A 317 19.87 8.09 20.04
N CYS A 318 20.64 8.46 19.03
CA CYS A 318 21.08 7.55 17.97
C CYS A 318 21.92 6.37 18.47
N PRO A 319 22.85 6.49 19.46
CA PRO A 319 23.60 5.36 19.97
C PRO A 319 22.74 4.22 20.54
N ALA A 320 21.61 4.55 21.17
CA ALA A 320 20.70 3.53 21.67
C ALA A 320 20.05 2.71 20.55
N ALA A 321 19.67 3.39 19.45
CA ALA A 321 19.12 2.76 18.26
C ALA A 321 20.16 1.85 17.58
N HIS A 322 21.39 2.33 17.40
CA HIS A 322 22.49 1.51 16.84
C HIS A 322 22.75 0.26 17.66
N ARG A 323 22.86 0.37 19.00
CA ARG A 323 23.06 -0.80 19.87
C ARG A 323 21.92 -1.80 19.79
N TRP A 324 20.69 -1.31 19.66
CA TRP A 324 19.52 -2.19 19.52
C TRP A 324 19.56 -2.96 18.20
N VAL A 325 19.81 -2.30 17.06
CA VAL A 325 19.94 -2.95 15.74
C VAL A 325 21.10 -3.95 15.78
N SER A 326 22.28 -3.59 16.33
CA SER A 326 23.43 -4.49 16.47
C SER A 326 23.07 -5.79 17.22
N LYS A 327 22.27 -5.69 18.29
CA LYS A 327 21.79 -6.87 19.04
C LYS A 327 20.82 -7.72 18.21
N MET A 328 19.91 -7.08 17.50
CA MET A 328 18.90 -7.75 16.67
C MET A 328 19.54 -8.58 15.56
N VAL A 329 20.65 -8.10 14.98
CA VAL A 329 21.31 -8.72 13.82
C VAL A 329 22.59 -9.50 14.15
N ALA A 330 23.00 -9.61 15.42
CA ALA A 330 24.30 -10.09 15.85
C ALA A 330 24.75 -11.46 15.31
N GLN A 331 23.84 -12.35 14.93
CA GLN A 331 24.13 -13.70 14.41
C GLN A 331 23.46 -13.95 13.06
N ARG A 332 23.18 -12.87 12.30
CA ARG A 332 22.45 -12.93 11.05
C ARG A 332 23.32 -12.57 9.86
N THR A 333 22.96 -13.09 8.70
CA THR A 333 23.60 -12.82 7.40
C THR A 333 22.57 -12.43 6.32
N ASP A 334 21.30 -12.38 6.68
CA ASP A 334 20.16 -12.14 5.79
C ASP A 334 19.70 -10.68 5.82
N TYR A 335 20.63 -9.77 6.08
CA TYR A 335 20.40 -8.33 6.09
C TYR A 335 21.55 -7.56 5.45
N VAL A 336 21.27 -6.31 5.12
CA VAL A 336 22.25 -5.25 4.83
C VAL A 336 21.85 -4.05 5.68
N TRP A 337 22.80 -3.45 6.38
CA TRP A 337 22.58 -2.27 7.19
C TRP A 337 23.31 -1.08 6.59
N LEU A 338 22.58 0.02 6.36
CA LEU A 338 23.09 1.26 5.77
C LEU A 338 22.65 2.45 6.62
N VAL A 339 23.57 3.38 6.89
CA VAL A 339 23.33 4.55 7.73
C VAL A 339 23.59 5.83 6.94
N HIS A 340 22.55 6.62 6.74
CA HIS A 340 22.61 7.97 6.16
C HIS A 340 22.73 9.01 7.28
N HIS A 341 23.72 9.91 7.19
CA HIS A 341 23.90 11.00 8.15
C HIS A 341 23.10 12.24 7.73
N ILE A 342 21.76 12.15 7.84
CA ILE A 342 20.78 13.22 7.56
C ILE A 342 19.59 13.15 8.53
N GLY A 343 18.67 14.11 8.45
CA GLY A 343 17.36 14.10 9.14
C GLY A 343 17.28 14.87 10.44
N TYR A 344 18.39 15.50 10.90
CA TYR A 344 18.41 16.41 12.06
C TYR A 344 19.35 17.60 11.82
N LYS A 345 20.66 17.39 11.98
CA LYS A 345 21.71 18.34 11.69
C LYS A 345 22.75 17.65 10.82
N SER A 346 23.33 18.36 9.89
CA SER A 346 24.48 17.86 9.14
C SER A 346 25.69 17.67 10.06
N ASP A 347 26.54 16.73 9.71
CA ASP A 347 27.84 16.48 10.32
C ASP A 347 28.89 16.16 9.24
N GLU A 348 30.11 15.78 9.64
CA GLU A 348 31.21 15.48 8.72
C GLU A 348 31.01 14.24 7.85
N LEU A 349 30.00 13.40 8.16
CA LEU A 349 29.62 12.20 7.41
C LEU A 349 28.40 12.43 6.51
N THR A 350 27.83 13.63 6.52
CA THR A 350 26.66 13.96 5.69
C THR A 350 27.04 13.98 4.21
N VAL A 351 26.33 13.21 3.41
CA VAL A 351 26.44 13.21 1.94
C VAL A 351 25.18 13.81 1.35
N ASN A 352 25.36 14.79 0.46
CA ASN A 352 24.25 15.66 -0.01
C ASN A 352 23.16 14.90 -0.77
N ASP A 353 23.49 13.88 -1.54
CA ASP A 353 22.49 13.10 -2.28
C ASP A 353 21.54 12.32 -1.35
N SER A 354 21.95 12.03 -0.11
CA SER A 354 21.06 11.44 0.90
C SER A 354 19.84 12.29 1.22
N TYR A 355 19.88 13.60 0.99
CA TYR A 355 18.72 14.48 1.20
C TYR A 355 17.56 14.21 0.22
N GLU A 356 17.85 13.60 -0.93
CA GLU A 356 16.81 13.15 -1.86
C GLU A 356 15.89 12.06 -1.25
N LEU A 357 16.34 11.38 -0.17
CA LEU A 357 15.54 10.39 0.58
C LEU A 357 14.58 11.05 1.58
N GLU A 358 14.78 12.31 1.98
CA GLU A 358 13.95 12.94 3.03
C GLU A 358 12.48 13.04 2.65
N SER A 359 12.17 13.50 1.42
CA SER A 359 10.80 13.66 0.97
C SER A 359 10.08 12.32 0.75
N PRO A 360 10.59 11.39 -0.07
CA PRO A 360 9.89 10.13 -0.33
C PRO A 360 9.79 9.21 0.88
N LEU A 361 10.74 9.29 1.83
CA LEU A 361 10.73 8.47 3.04
C LEU A 361 10.18 9.19 4.28
N THR A 362 10.02 10.51 4.23
CA THR A 362 9.71 11.35 5.41
C THR A 362 10.80 11.24 6.49
N ALA A 363 12.07 11.15 6.07
CA ALA A 363 13.23 10.91 6.93
C ALA A 363 13.82 12.21 7.53
N THR A 364 12.97 13.10 8.06
CA THR A 364 13.32 14.46 8.51
C THR A 364 13.76 14.57 9.98
N ALA A 365 14.00 13.46 10.65
CA ALA A 365 14.43 13.42 12.05
C ALA A 365 15.36 12.23 12.32
N THR A 366 16.08 12.23 13.48
CA THR A 366 16.96 11.13 13.91
C THR A 366 16.71 10.75 15.38
N PRO A 367 16.91 9.47 15.75
CA PRO A 367 17.07 8.33 14.86
C PRO A 367 15.77 8.00 14.10
N ARG A 368 15.89 7.59 12.85
CA ARG A 368 14.82 7.02 12.03
C ARG A 368 15.34 5.77 11.35
N MET A 369 14.41 4.87 10.97
CA MET A 369 14.77 3.61 10.33
C MET A 369 13.63 3.11 9.47
N ALA A 370 13.96 2.35 8.42
CA ALA A 370 13.02 1.62 7.59
C ALA A 370 13.54 0.21 7.31
N TYR A 371 12.64 -0.76 7.14
CA TYR A 371 12.93 -2.10 6.63
C TYR A 371 12.43 -2.23 5.21
N ASP A 372 13.34 -2.46 4.26
CA ASP A 372 13.04 -2.58 2.82
C ASP A 372 12.18 -1.44 2.27
N ARG A 373 12.19 -0.26 2.89
CA ARG A 373 11.30 0.88 2.55
C ARG A 373 9.83 0.47 2.49
N ARG A 374 9.39 -0.46 3.35
CA ARG A 374 8.01 -0.93 3.44
C ARG A 374 7.24 -0.17 4.50
N VAL A 375 6.01 0.20 4.17
CA VAL A 375 5.05 0.65 5.18
C VAL A 375 4.59 -0.57 5.99
N LEU A 376 4.80 -0.53 7.29
CA LEU A 376 4.56 -1.61 8.24
C LEU A 376 3.69 -1.08 9.39
N PRO A 377 3.01 -1.94 10.16
CA PRO A 377 2.22 -1.48 11.31
C PRO A 377 3.00 -0.69 12.37
N CYS A 378 4.34 -0.83 12.39
CA CYS A 378 5.23 -0.03 13.26
C CYS A 378 5.68 1.28 12.62
N SER A 379 5.28 1.60 11.39
CA SER A 379 5.59 2.87 10.73
C SER A 379 4.91 4.06 11.41
N LEU A 380 5.40 5.27 11.15
CA LEU A 380 4.84 6.52 11.70
C LEU A 380 3.36 6.69 11.35
N ASN A 381 2.99 6.33 10.13
CA ASN A 381 1.63 6.30 9.61
C ASN A 381 1.59 5.41 8.35
N ASP A 382 0.45 5.30 7.72
CA ASP A 382 0.20 4.49 6.52
C ASP A 382 0.79 5.05 5.21
N ARG A 383 1.49 6.19 5.27
CA ARG A 383 2.05 6.89 4.10
C ARG A 383 3.57 6.93 4.07
N THR A 384 4.25 6.45 5.10
CA THR A 384 5.71 6.44 5.17
C THR A 384 6.24 5.09 5.65
N PRO A 385 7.36 4.60 5.06
CA PRO A 385 8.02 3.39 5.54
C PRO A 385 8.82 3.63 6.84
N ILE A 386 8.95 4.86 7.30
CA ILE A 386 9.74 5.20 8.49
C ILE A 386 9.07 4.66 9.74
N ILE A 387 9.83 3.87 10.49
CA ILE A 387 9.42 3.29 11.77
C ILE A 387 9.37 4.40 12.82
N ASN A 388 8.29 4.42 13.60
CA ASN A 388 8.15 5.35 14.71
C ASN A 388 9.26 5.10 15.75
N THR A 389 9.92 6.15 16.20
CA THR A 389 11.00 6.07 17.19
C THR A 389 10.55 5.40 18.50
N TYR A 390 9.30 5.58 18.90
CA TYR A 390 8.73 4.91 20.07
C TYR A 390 8.53 3.41 19.87
N ASN A 391 8.36 2.96 18.62
CA ASN A 391 8.15 1.55 18.25
C ASN A 391 9.46 0.86 17.84
N LEU A 392 10.60 1.55 17.92
CA LEU A 392 11.87 1.03 17.43
C LEU A 392 12.24 -0.30 18.10
N PHE A 393 12.06 -0.39 19.41
CA PHE A 393 12.39 -1.60 20.19
C PHE A 393 11.38 -2.73 20.00
N ASP A 394 10.19 -2.43 19.53
CA ASP A 394 9.13 -3.41 19.23
C ASP A 394 9.09 -3.79 17.75
N SER A 395 10.02 -3.28 16.92
CA SER A 395 10.01 -3.46 15.48
C SER A 395 10.62 -4.79 15.00
N GLN A 396 11.25 -5.57 15.88
CA GLN A 396 11.88 -6.86 15.52
C GLN A 396 10.92 -7.84 14.81
N PRO A 397 9.65 -8.05 15.22
CA PRO A 397 8.74 -8.93 14.50
C PRO A 397 8.51 -8.51 13.04
N TYR A 398 8.55 -7.21 12.76
CA TYR A 398 8.39 -6.68 11.41
C TYR A 398 9.64 -6.84 10.56
N PHE A 399 10.83 -6.78 11.17
CA PHE A 399 12.07 -7.18 10.52
C PHE A 399 12.03 -8.67 10.13
N GLU A 400 11.63 -9.55 11.06
CA GLU A 400 11.43 -10.98 10.79
C GLU A 400 10.40 -11.24 9.69
N PHE A 401 9.34 -10.44 9.65
CA PHE A 401 8.38 -10.48 8.56
C PHE A 401 9.03 -10.15 7.22
N CYS A 402 9.83 -9.07 7.14
CA CYS A 402 10.51 -8.66 5.90
C CYS A 402 11.48 -9.73 5.40
N VAL A 403 12.30 -10.32 6.28
CA VAL A 403 13.25 -11.38 5.94
C VAL A 403 12.56 -12.60 5.33
N LYS A 404 11.37 -12.95 5.82
CA LYS A 404 10.59 -14.11 5.35
C LYS A 404 9.87 -13.88 4.03
N GLN A 405 9.80 -12.63 3.54
CA GLN A 405 9.16 -12.37 2.25
C GLN A 405 9.99 -12.97 1.10
N PRO A 406 9.33 -13.48 0.04
CA PRO A 406 10.05 -13.94 -1.15
C PRO A 406 10.75 -12.77 -1.84
N ALA A 407 11.90 -13.03 -2.46
CA ALA A 407 12.55 -12.12 -3.38
C ALA A 407 12.42 -12.67 -4.81
N PHE A 408 12.13 -11.79 -5.76
CA PHE A 408 11.95 -12.16 -7.17
C PHE A 408 13.06 -11.66 -8.07
N VAL A 409 14.07 -11.04 -7.46
CA VAL A 409 15.31 -10.62 -8.09
C VAL A 409 16.48 -11.09 -7.25
N LYS A 410 17.47 -11.74 -7.88
CA LYS A 410 18.78 -12.05 -7.33
C LYS A 410 19.78 -10.97 -7.75
N ILE A 411 20.72 -10.63 -6.88
CA ILE A 411 21.76 -9.64 -7.13
C ILE A 411 23.10 -10.28 -6.76
N ASP A 412 24.02 -10.30 -7.70
CA ASP A 412 25.40 -10.72 -7.52
C ASP A 412 26.33 -9.50 -7.70
N ILE A 413 27.34 -9.36 -6.82
CA ILE A 413 28.24 -8.21 -6.78
C ILE A 413 29.66 -8.76 -6.85
N GLU A 414 30.44 -8.33 -7.83
CA GLU A 414 31.82 -8.76 -8.07
C GLU A 414 32.74 -7.53 -8.08
N PRO A 415 33.30 -7.12 -6.94
CA PRO A 415 34.26 -6.04 -6.86
C PRO A 415 35.67 -6.56 -7.15
N THR A 416 36.47 -5.77 -7.86
CA THR A 416 37.91 -5.96 -8.05
C THR A 416 38.63 -4.66 -7.71
N TYR A 417 39.47 -4.68 -6.70
CA TYR A 417 40.20 -3.50 -6.22
C TYR A 417 41.68 -3.60 -6.50
N ASN A 418 42.24 -2.54 -7.11
CA ASN A 418 43.69 -2.40 -7.34
C ASN A 418 44.28 -1.46 -6.27
N GLU A 419 45.10 -2.03 -5.36
CA GLU A 419 45.70 -1.25 -4.26
C GLU A 419 46.66 -0.18 -4.74
N ALA A 420 47.38 -0.40 -5.85
CA ALA A 420 48.39 0.56 -6.33
C ALA A 420 47.78 1.80 -6.96
N THR A 421 46.64 1.66 -7.62
CA THR A 421 45.91 2.76 -8.29
C THR A 421 44.69 3.23 -7.52
N ARG A 422 44.32 2.54 -6.44
CA ARG A 422 43.08 2.70 -5.69
C ARG A 422 41.83 2.59 -6.56
N GLU A 423 41.94 1.92 -7.71
CA GLU A 423 40.83 1.75 -8.62
C GLU A 423 39.95 0.57 -8.18
N LEU A 424 38.66 0.80 -8.05
CA LEU A 424 37.62 -0.19 -7.88
C LEU A 424 36.90 -0.39 -9.20
N GLN A 425 37.00 -1.59 -9.75
CA GLN A 425 36.15 -2.07 -10.84
C GLN A 425 35.07 -2.96 -10.25
N LEU A 426 33.83 -2.75 -10.67
CA LEU A 426 32.67 -3.39 -10.08
C LEU A 426 31.76 -3.92 -11.18
N ALA A 427 31.40 -5.21 -11.13
CA ALA A 427 30.31 -5.77 -11.91
C ALA A 427 29.14 -6.11 -10.99
N VAL A 428 27.95 -5.56 -11.28
CA VAL A 428 26.70 -5.90 -10.62
C VAL A 428 25.82 -6.63 -11.62
N ARG A 429 25.46 -7.86 -11.30
CA ARG A 429 24.57 -8.69 -12.13
C ARG A 429 23.31 -9.03 -11.37
N GLY A 430 22.25 -9.30 -12.10
CA GLY A 430 21.02 -9.79 -11.49
C GLY A 430 20.19 -10.63 -12.43
N GLU A 431 19.32 -11.40 -11.82
CA GLU A 431 18.36 -12.27 -12.49
C GLU A 431 17.01 -12.12 -11.81
N ARG A 432 15.94 -12.00 -12.58
CA ARG A 432 14.56 -11.96 -12.06
C ARG A 432 13.77 -13.18 -12.51
N THR A 433 12.82 -13.60 -11.67
CA THR A 433 11.86 -14.65 -12.03
C THR A 433 10.87 -14.13 -13.07
N THR A 434 10.10 -15.02 -13.70
CA THR A 434 8.97 -14.65 -14.56
C THR A 434 7.97 -13.78 -13.81
N PHE A 435 7.65 -14.15 -12.58
CA PHE A 435 6.82 -13.35 -11.68
C PHE A 435 7.38 -11.94 -11.47
N GLY A 436 8.69 -11.84 -11.17
CA GLY A 436 9.36 -10.53 -10.98
C GLY A 436 9.31 -9.66 -12.24
N ALA A 437 9.39 -10.27 -13.43
CA ALA A 437 9.29 -9.55 -14.70
C ALA A 437 7.90 -8.97 -14.95
N GLU A 438 6.84 -9.70 -14.58
CA GLU A 438 5.46 -9.26 -14.79
C GLU A 438 4.98 -8.26 -13.72
N VAL A 439 5.35 -8.50 -12.46
CA VAL A 439 4.81 -7.73 -11.34
C VAL A 439 5.61 -6.45 -11.07
N TYR A 440 6.91 -6.48 -11.38
CA TYR A 440 7.84 -5.35 -11.17
C TYR A 440 8.60 -5.02 -12.48
N PRO A 441 7.89 -4.68 -13.57
CA PRO A 441 8.52 -4.47 -14.89
C PRO A 441 9.49 -3.28 -14.90
N ASP A 442 9.22 -2.26 -14.10
CA ASP A 442 9.89 -0.97 -13.97
C ASP A 442 10.85 -0.89 -12.78
N ALA A 443 11.26 -2.05 -12.23
CA ALA A 443 12.21 -2.11 -11.13
C ALA A 443 13.54 -1.41 -11.50
N ARG A 444 14.16 -0.73 -10.52
CA ARG A 444 15.37 0.08 -10.65
C ARG A 444 16.53 -0.51 -9.87
N LEU A 445 17.74 -0.24 -10.33
CA LEU A 445 18.99 -0.61 -9.67
C LEU A 445 19.57 0.59 -8.93
N THR A 446 19.82 0.42 -7.63
CA THR A 446 20.62 1.35 -6.83
C THR A 446 21.90 0.65 -6.39
N VAL A 447 23.05 1.30 -6.62
CA VAL A 447 24.37 0.82 -6.23
C VAL A 447 25.07 1.88 -5.41
N GLN A 448 25.49 1.52 -4.21
CA GLN A 448 26.04 2.43 -3.21
C GLN A 448 27.30 1.86 -2.56
N LEU A 449 28.11 2.74 -1.97
CA LEU A 449 29.26 2.40 -1.16
C LEU A 449 28.97 2.73 0.30
N ALA A 450 29.30 1.80 1.19
CA ALA A 450 29.23 1.96 2.63
C ALA A 450 30.57 1.62 3.27
N GLU A 451 30.90 2.29 4.37
CA GLU A 451 32.17 2.08 5.07
C GLU A 451 31.93 1.84 6.56
N ASP A 452 32.62 0.87 7.10
CA ASP A 452 32.70 0.59 8.53
C ASP A 452 33.96 1.21 9.14
N SER A 453 34.00 1.36 10.46
CA SER A 453 35.14 1.87 11.21
C SER A 453 35.60 3.26 10.76
N VAL A 454 34.66 4.13 10.42
CA VAL A 454 34.93 5.51 10.03
C VAL A 454 35.22 6.33 11.26
N GLU A 455 36.45 6.84 11.38
CA GLU A 455 36.86 7.74 12.46
C GLU A 455 36.30 9.15 12.21
N THR A 456 35.82 9.81 13.26
CA THR A 456 35.25 11.16 13.23
C THR A 456 35.98 12.08 14.18
N VAL A 457 36.15 13.35 13.77
CA VAL A 457 36.72 14.39 14.63
C VAL A 457 35.77 14.70 15.78
N ARG A 458 34.51 14.81 15.47
CA ARG A 458 33.46 15.05 16.46
C ARG A 458 32.96 13.72 17.04
N ALA A 459 32.93 13.61 18.37
CA ALA A 459 32.34 12.48 19.04
C ALA A 459 30.82 12.39 18.83
N GLN A 460 30.30 11.17 18.78
CA GLN A 460 28.87 10.91 18.78
C GLN A 460 28.22 11.39 20.08
N SER A 461 27.26 12.28 20.00
CA SER A 461 26.49 12.74 21.16
C SER A 461 25.79 11.55 21.82
N GLY A 462 25.85 11.48 23.15
CA GLY A 462 25.22 10.44 23.96
C GLY A 462 26.03 9.16 24.15
N SER A 463 27.10 8.89 23.38
CA SER A 463 28.03 7.78 23.64
C SER A 463 29.48 8.23 23.81
N GLY A 464 29.89 9.33 23.20
CA GLY A 464 31.28 9.78 23.17
C GLY A 464 32.16 9.01 22.20
N GLU A 465 31.62 8.12 21.38
CA GLU A 465 32.35 7.30 20.39
C GLU A 465 32.77 8.16 19.20
N HIS A 466 33.96 7.86 18.67
CA HIS A 466 34.56 8.50 17.49
C HIS A 466 34.57 7.59 16.27
N VAL A 467 33.98 6.39 16.35
CA VAL A 467 33.96 5.41 15.26
C VAL A 467 32.51 5.18 14.85
N GLN A 468 32.24 5.30 13.56
CA GLN A 468 30.92 5.04 12.97
C GLN A 468 31.00 3.85 12.02
N ASN A 469 29.91 3.07 11.93
CA ASN A 469 29.81 1.89 11.08
C ASN A 469 28.63 2.00 10.13
N HIS A 470 28.70 1.22 9.03
CA HIS A 470 27.65 1.16 7.99
C HIS A 470 27.37 2.51 7.33
N VAL A 471 28.35 3.42 7.36
CA VAL A 471 28.21 4.80 6.90
C VAL A 471 28.08 4.84 5.38
N TYR A 472 26.98 5.38 4.89
CA TYR A 472 26.80 5.68 3.47
C TYR A 472 27.85 6.69 3.01
N ARG A 473 28.55 6.37 1.90
CA ARG A 473 29.64 7.19 1.38
C ARG A 473 29.33 7.83 0.03
N GLN A 474 28.75 7.07 -0.88
CA GLN A 474 28.45 7.53 -2.23
C GLN A 474 27.47 6.60 -2.94
N SER A 475 26.65 7.13 -3.84
CA SER A 475 25.89 6.36 -4.82
C SER A 475 26.59 6.34 -6.18
N LEU A 476 26.60 5.18 -6.84
CA LEU A 476 27.12 5.02 -8.21
C LEU A 476 26.02 5.09 -9.26
N THR A 477 24.77 5.18 -8.81
CA THR A 477 23.55 5.41 -9.56
C THR A 477 22.81 6.57 -8.91
N PRO A 478 21.70 7.10 -9.46
CA PRO A 478 20.79 7.92 -8.68
C PRO A 478 20.39 7.19 -7.39
N ILE A 479 20.28 7.90 -6.26
CA ILE A 479 20.05 7.30 -4.93
C ILE A 479 18.69 6.59 -4.82
N LEU A 480 17.75 6.95 -5.69
CA LEU A 480 16.43 6.33 -5.82
C LEU A 480 16.38 5.28 -6.94
N GLY A 481 17.53 4.95 -7.53
CA GLY A 481 17.70 3.92 -8.54
C GLY A 481 17.67 4.44 -9.98
N ASP A 482 18.27 3.64 -10.86
CA ASP A 482 18.38 3.86 -12.29
C ASP A 482 17.71 2.71 -13.04
N ASP A 483 17.28 2.96 -14.28
CA ASP A 483 16.57 1.97 -15.10
C ASP A 483 17.45 0.74 -15.37
N ILE A 484 16.85 -0.44 -15.25
CA ILE A 484 17.53 -1.71 -15.51
C ILE A 484 17.26 -2.15 -16.95
N GLN A 485 18.32 -2.35 -17.74
CA GLN A 485 18.22 -2.94 -19.06
C GLN A 485 18.20 -4.47 -18.95
N TRP A 486 17.00 -5.03 -18.95
CA TRP A 486 16.80 -6.48 -18.84
C TRP A 486 16.96 -7.18 -20.20
N ALA A 487 17.81 -8.20 -20.26
CA ALA A 487 17.93 -9.10 -21.39
C ALA A 487 17.68 -10.54 -20.92
N ASN A 488 16.63 -11.20 -21.39
CA ASN A 488 16.25 -12.55 -20.96
C ASN A 488 16.17 -12.69 -19.42
N ASN A 489 15.52 -11.72 -18.76
CA ASN A 489 15.38 -11.63 -17.29
C ASN A 489 16.69 -11.48 -16.53
N ARG A 490 17.79 -11.08 -17.18
CA ARG A 490 19.09 -10.82 -16.57
C ARG A 490 19.56 -9.41 -16.89
N PHE A 491 20.40 -8.86 -16.03
CA PHE A 491 21.14 -7.64 -16.30
C PHE A 491 22.59 -7.78 -15.87
N SER A 492 23.45 -6.96 -16.45
CA SER A 492 24.82 -6.75 -16.00
C SER A 492 25.17 -5.28 -16.17
N ARG A 493 25.72 -4.66 -15.14
CA ARG A 493 26.17 -3.27 -15.15
C ARG A 493 27.54 -3.17 -14.49
N SER A 494 28.45 -2.44 -15.12
CA SER A 494 29.81 -2.23 -14.64
C SER A 494 30.01 -0.78 -14.22
N PHE A 495 30.83 -0.60 -13.18
CA PHE A 495 31.23 0.70 -12.68
C PHE A 495 32.73 0.71 -12.46
N THR A 496 33.36 1.87 -12.59
CA THR A 496 34.78 2.08 -12.27
C THR A 496 34.89 3.39 -11.52
N LEU A 497 35.60 3.40 -10.41
CA LEU A 497 35.87 4.60 -9.64
C LEU A 497 37.22 4.50 -8.94
N THR A 498 37.86 5.64 -8.71
CA THR A 498 39.02 5.73 -7.82
C THR A 498 38.52 5.96 -6.39
N VAL A 499 38.85 5.05 -5.48
CA VAL A 499 38.46 5.16 -4.06
C VAL A 499 39.23 6.34 -3.44
N PRO A 500 38.54 7.36 -2.87
CA PRO A 500 39.18 8.50 -2.23
C PRO A 500 40.19 8.11 -1.14
N ASP A 501 41.28 8.88 -0.98
CA ASP A 501 42.31 8.60 0.02
C ASP A 501 41.79 8.59 1.46
N ALA A 502 40.75 9.38 1.72
CA ALA A 502 40.09 9.46 3.02
C ALA A 502 39.27 8.20 3.39
N TRP A 503 39.06 7.27 2.43
CA TRP A 503 38.29 6.04 2.68
C TRP A 503 39.22 4.84 2.82
N ASN A 504 38.88 3.95 3.76
CA ASN A 504 39.66 2.74 3.96
C ASN A 504 39.06 1.56 3.17
N PRO A 505 39.69 1.11 2.08
CA PRO A 505 39.14 0.06 1.22
C PRO A 505 38.94 -1.29 1.93
N LYS A 506 39.63 -1.53 3.06
CA LYS A 506 39.45 -2.76 3.89
C LYS A 506 38.10 -2.79 4.61
N PHE A 507 37.53 -1.62 4.88
CA PHE A 507 36.25 -1.46 5.55
C PHE A 507 35.13 -1.02 4.59
N LEU A 508 35.47 -0.85 3.30
CA LEU A 508 34.52 -0.44 2.28
C LEU A 508 33.75 -1.64 1.74
N SER A 509 32.46 -1.49 1.58
CA SER A 509 31.56 -2.47 0.95
C SER A 509 30.70 -1.83 -0.13
N VAL A 510 30.37 -2.63 -1.13
CA VAL A 510 29.37 -2.30 -2.14
C VAL A 510 28.02 -2.80 -1.66
N VAL A 511 27.01 -1.97 -1.73
CA VAL A 511 25.60 -2.32 -1.49
C VAL A 511 24.85 -2.14 -2.81
N ALA A 512 24.23 -3.19 -3.31
CA ALA A 512 23.38 -3.13 -4.49
C ALA A 512 21.97 -3.60 -4.13
N MET A 513 20.97 -2.81 -4.54
CA MET A 513 19.57 -3.14 -4.30
C MET A 513 18.74 -2.93 -5.57
N VAL A 514 17.71 -3.74 -5.70
CA VAL A 514 16.67 -3.55 -6.72
C VAL A 514 15.42 -3.08 -5.99
N ASN A 515 14.93 -1.92 -6.40
CA ASN A 515 13.81 -1.24 -5.77
C ASN A 515 12.72 -0.88 -6.80
N ARG A 516 11.53 -0.59 -6.31
CA ARG A 516 10.48 0.01 -7.13
C ARG A 516 10.80 1.48 -7.40
N PRO A 517 10.34 2.04 -8.55
CA PRO A 517 10.49 3.48 -8.81
C PRO A 517 9.70 4.30 -7.78
N VAL A 518 10.15 5.52 -7.55
CA VAL A 518 9.38 6.50 -6.78
C VAL A 518 8.20 6.96 -7.65
N GLY A 519 7.00 6.53 -7.28
CA GLY A 519 5.74 6.97 -7.88
C GLY A 519 5.09 8.09 -7.09
N ASN A 520 3.81 8.35 -7.36
CA ASN A 520 3.01 9.30 -6.61
C ASN A 520 2.64 8.78 -5.20
N ASP A 521 2.84 7.50 -4.93
CA ASP A 521 2.57 6.84 -3.65
C ASP A 521 3.87 6.36 -3.01
N SER A 522 4.25 6.98 -1.89
CA SER A 522 5.43 6.58 -1.10
C SER A 522 5.35 5.14 -0.55
N ARG A 523 4.18 4.52 -0.54
CA ARG A 523 3.98 3.10 -0.17
C ARG A 523 4.58 2.14 -1.20
N GLU A 524 4.94 2.62 -2.38
CA GLU A 524 5.37 1.81 -3.51
C GLU A 524 6.88 1.85 -3.80
N ILE A 525 7.69 2.44 -2.91
CA ILE A 525 9.15 2.58 -3.08
C ILE A 525 9.95 1.40 -2.48
N GLU A 526 9.33 0.27 -2.26
CA GLU A 526 9.92 -0.85 -1.55
C GLU A 526 11.17 -1.44 -2.23
N ILE A 527 12.11 -1.93 -1.41
CA ILE A 527 13.26 -2.70 -1.86
C ILE A 527 12.82 -4.14 -2.12
N LEU A 528 13.00 -4.61 -3.35
CA LEU A 528 12.62 -5.96 -3.77
C LEU A 528 13.64 -7.01 -3.33
N ASN A 529 14.92 -6.66 -3.34
CA ASN A 529 16.02 -7.40 -2.73
C ASN A 529 17.26 -6.50 -2.62
N VAL A 530 18.17 -6.86 -1.74
CA VAL A 530 19.46 -6.18 -1.53
C VAL A 530 20.56 -7.22 -1.36
N ASN A 531 21.78 -6.87 -1.76
CA ASN A 531 22.98 -7.64 -1.47
C ASN A 531 24.16 -6.70 -1.20
N ASN A 532 25.19 -7.20 -0.55
CA ASN A 532 26.44 -6.47 -0.31
C ASN A 532 27.65 -7.36 -0.50
N ALA A 533 28.78 -6.75 -0.86
CA ALA A 533 30.08 -7.41 -0.97
C ALA A 533 31.19 -6.46 -0.47
N PRO A 534 32.19 -6.94 0.30
CA PRO A 534 33.34 -6.14 0.68
C PRO A 534 34.19 -5.82 -0.57
N VAL A 535 34.72 -4.59 -0.64
CA VAL A 535 35.58 -4.14 -1.76
C VAL A 535 36.90 -4.92 -1.79
N MET A 536 37.52 -5.11 -0.64
CA MET A 536 38.66 -6.02 -0.48
C MET A 536 38.15 -7.29 0.20
N GLN A 537 38.28 -8.41 -0.51
CA GLN A 537 38.12 -9.70 0.16
C GLN A 537 39.26 -9.80 1.16
N THR A 538 38.98 -9.72 2.45
CA THR A 538 39.91 -10.25 3.41
C THR A 538 40.11 -11.72 3.01
N GLN A 539 41.35 -12.10 2.66
CA GLN A 539 41.72 -13.51 2.56
C GLN A 539 41.62 -14.14 3.96
N SER A 540 40.41 -14.26 4.48
CA SER A 540 40.12 -15.32 5.41
C SER A 540 40.11 -16.57 4.55
N GLY A 541 41.18 -17.38 4.64
CA GLY A 541 41.34 -18.59 3.83
C GLY A 541 40.26 -19.63 4.08
N ILE A 542 39.05 -19.37 3.54
CA ILE A 542 37.97 -20.34 3.41
C ILE A 542 37.30 -20.04 2.09
N ALA A 543 37.85 -20.62 1.02
CA ALA A 543 37.08 -20.78 -0.21
C ALA A 543 35.98 -21.82 0.08
N ASP A 544 34.71 -21.38 0.09
CA ASP A 544 33.59 -22.31 -0.12
C ASP A 544 33.65 -22.78 -1.59
N ASN A 545 34.50 -23.76 -1.85
CA ASN A 545 34.52 -24.51 -3.09
C ASN A 545 33.33 -25.48 -3.08
N THR A 546 32.18 -25.05 -3.48
CA THR A 546 31.13 -25.93 -4.03
C THR A 546 31.48 -26.20 -5.50
N ALA A 547 32.59 -26.84 -5.76
CA ALA A 547 32.81 -27.51 -7.03
C ALA A 547 32.32 -28.96 -6.90
N ALA A 548 31.33 -29.31 -7.71
CA ALA A 548 30.95 -30.68 -7.94
C ALA A 548 32.19 -31.51 -8.31
N ASP A 549 32.28 -32.76 -7.79
CA ASP A 549 33.25 -33.80 -8.10
C ASP A 549 34.66 -33.72 -7.49
N GLU A 550 34.81 -33.34 -6.23
CA GLU A 550 36.03 -33.68 -5.48
C GLU A 550 35.80 -34.83 -4.48
N HIS A 551 36.39 -36.00 -4.73
CA HIS A 551 36.31 -37.09 -3.76
C HIS A 551 37.23 -36.83 -2.57
N VAL A 552 36.66 -36.74 -1.37
CA VAL A 552 37.39 -36.64 -0.11
C VAL A 552 38.07 -37.99 0.16
N ILE A 553 39.39 -37.99 0.23
CA ILE A 553 40.21 -39.19 0.52
C ILE A 553 40.31 -39.43 2.03
N SER A 554 40.53 -38.36 2.81
CA SER A 554 40.62 -38.45 4.27
C SER A 554 40.30 -37.13 4.97
N ARG A 555 39.87 -37.22 6.22
CA ARG A 555 39.69 -36.08 7.13
C ARG A 555 40.49 -36.33 8.42
N THR A 556 41.24 -35.33 8.85
CA THR A 556 42.04 -35.38 10.09
C THR A 556 41.75 -34.13 10.91
N TYR A 557 41.58 -34.29 12.20
CA TYR A 557 41.16 -33.20 13.09
C TYR A 557 42.32 -32.84 14.03
N TYR A 558 42.51 -31.57 14.31
CA TYR A 558 43.52 -31.04 15.21
C TYR A 558 42.91 -30.01 16.16
N ASN A 559 43.39 -29.94 17.40
CA ASN A 559 43.07 -28.82 18.28
C ASN A 559 43.86 -27.56 17.87
N LEU A 560 43.63 -26.44 18.54
CA LEU A 560 44.28 -25.16 18.22
C LEU A 560 45.81 -25.18 18.51
N GLN A 561 46.30 -26.16 19.28
CA GLN A 561 47.74 -26.38 19.52
C GLN A 561 48.38 -27.29 18.46
N GLY A 562 47.64 -27.73 17.44
CA GLY A 562 48.15 -28.60 16.38
C GLY A 562 48.20 -30.08 16.74
N ILE A 563 47.64 -30.51 17.87
CA ILE A 563 47.60 -31.92 18.30
C ILE A 563 46.44 -32.61 17.59
N GLN A 564 46.73 -33.74 16.94
CA GLN A 564 45.71 -34.52 16.22
C GLN A 564 44.71 -35.15 17.20
N MET A 565 43.44 -35.11 16.81
CA MET A 565 42.30 -35.67 17.56
C MET A 565 41.62 -36.77 16.75
N ALA A 566 41.10 -37.79 17.43
CA ALA A 566 40.33 -38.86 16.76
C ALA A 566 38.99 -38.37 16.22
N GLN A 567 38.34 -37.46 16.93
CA GLN A 567 37.08 -36.78 16.54
C GLN A 567 37.05 -35.35 17.09
N PRO A 568 36.31 -34.43 16.44
CA PRO A 568 36.20 -33.07 16.93
C PRO A 568 35.40 -33.02 18.23
N THR A 569 35.95 -32.36 19.24
CA THR A 569 35.31 -32.07 20.53
C THR A 569 34.57 -30.74 20.47
N LYS A 570 33.73 -30.44 21.48
CA LYS A 570 33.02 -29.17 21.58
C LYS A 570 34.02 -28.00 21.66
N GLY A 571 33.90 -27.03 20.77
CA GLY A 571 34.77 -25.87 20.65
C GLY A 571 35.41 -25.74 19.26
N ILE A 572 36.46 -24.89 19.16
CA ILE A 572 37.13 -24.61 17.90
C ILE A 572 38.18 -25.68 17.63
N TYR A 573 38.22 -26.23 16.41
CA TYR A 573 39.19 -27.21 15.93
C TYR A 573 39.58 -26.94 14.47
N LEU A 574 40.68 -27.55 14.01
CA LEU A 574 41.14 -27.52 12.63
C LEU A 574 40.79 -28.86 11.97
N GLU A 575 40.12 -28.84 10.85
CA GLU A 575 39.82 -30.00 10.01
C GLU A 575 40.72 -29.94 8.77
N LYS A 576 41.62 -30.93 8.62
CA LYS A 576 42.44 -31.12 7.44
C LYS A 576 41.75 -32.11 6.52
N ILE A 577 41.37 -31.65 5.32
CA ILE A 577 40.68 -32.43 4.31
C ILE A 577 41.67 -32.72 3.18
N ARG A 578 41.89 -33.99 2.85
CA ARG A 578 42.67 -34.41 1.69
C ARG A 578 41.70 -34.89 0.61
N THR A 579 41.85 -34.34 -0.57
CA THR A 579 41.03 -34.66 -1.75
C THR A 579 41.93 -35.21 -2.87
N THR A 580 41.32 -35.64 -3.96
CA THR A 580 42.05 -36.06 -5.19
C THR A 580 42.88 -34.95 -5.82
N LYS A 581 42.61 -33.65 -5.46
CA LYS A 581 43.28 -32.47 -6.02
C LYS A 581 44.25 -31.77 -5.07
N GLY A 582 44.27 -32.14 -3.78
CA GLY A 582 45.17 -31.53 -2.80
C GLY A 582 44.68 -31.60 -1.36
N GLU A 583 45.39 -30.89 -0.47
CA GLU A 583 45.04 -30.81 0.95
C GLU A 583 44.57 -29.39 1.33
N THR A 584 43.52 -29.30 2.13
CA THR A 584 42.99 -28.04 2.68
C THR A 584 42.79 -28.17 4.18
N THR A 585 43.11 -27.12 4.95
CA THR A 585 42.85 -27.07 6.39
C THR A 585 41.82 -26.00 6.69
N ILE A 586 40.72 -26.37 7.35
CA ILE A 586 39.59 -25.52 7.67
C ILE A 586 39.46 -25.42 9.18
N LYS A 587 39.26 -24.19 9.71
CA LYS A 587 38.91 -23.95 11.11
C LYS A 587 37.42 -24.13 11.28
N ARG A 588 36.99 -25.00 12.20
CA ARG A 588 35.58 -25.27 12.48
C ARG A 588 35.25 -25.09 13.96
N MET A 589 33.99 -24.88 14.26
CA MET A 589 33.42 -24.86 15.61
C MET A 589 32.30 -25.89 15.70
N ARG A 590 32.28 -26.67 16.77
CA ARG A 590 31.22 -27.66 17.04
C ARG A 590 30.49 -27.34 18.34
#